data_9d3cc4c004e946592e7f1ae62828a4ce
#
_entry.id   9d3cc4c004e946592e7f1ae62828a4ce
#
_cell.length_a   1.000
_cell.length_b   1.000
_cell.length_c   1.000
_cell.angle_alpha   90.00
_cell.angle_beta   90.00
_cell.angle_gamma   90.00
#
_symmetry.space_group_name_H-M   'P 1'
#
loop_
_entity.id
_entity.type
_entity.pdbx_description
1 polymer ?
#
loop_
_entity_poly.entity_id
_entity_poly.type
_entity_poly.pdbx_seq_one_letter_code
_entity_poly.pdbx_strand_id
1 'polypeptide(L)'
;MPDMVSGRSWSPTFFGDTFMQSIAVIGGGITGVTTAYALAKRGYSVTLFEQHRYAAMETSFANGGQLSASNAEVWTHWSTILKGLKWMLRNDAPLLVNPRPSWHKLSWFAEFMASIPRYRLNTVETARLAVAARKHLFAWADAEGIDFDLKREGILHIYRDKAGFDHAAQVSKLLAEGGLPRRAVTPQEMRAIEPTLAGSYYGGFYTESDSTGDIHKFTNGLAAAAERLGVCCLFGQSVRRLSSNGERATVRVADVAGEETHSFDGLVVCAGVGSRELAGQLGDRVNVYPVKGYSITVNLLDTVSQQAAPTVSLLDDETKLVTSRLGVDRFRVAGTAEFNGFNRDIRADRVRPLVDWVNQCFPGVSTRQVVPWTGLRPMMPDMMPRIGQGRHANVFYNTGHGHLGWTLSAATAELVATEVEQAGEVHRHRALSLASTV
;
A
#
# COMPACT_ATOMS: atom_id res chain seq x y z
N MET A 1 27.01 -3.44 59.07
CA MET A 1 26.30 -4.66 58.71
C MET A 1 25.19 -4.26 57.75
N PRO A 2 25.24 -4.68 56.51
CA PRO A 2 24.28 -4.29 55.50
C PRO A 2 23.16 -5.33 55.40
N ASP A 3 21.94 -4.87 55.31
CA ASP A 3 20.78 -5.72 55.05
C ASP A 3 20.59 -5.99 53.58
N MET A 4 20.35 -7.27 53.30
CA MET A 4 20.18 -7.84 51.98
C MET A 4 18.86 -7.39 51.34
N VAL A 5 18.94 -6.84 50.13
CA VAL A 5 17.80 -6.65 49.25
C VAL A 5 17.54 -7.98 48.54
N SER A 6 16.42 -8.58 48.89
CA SER A 6 15.92 -9.81 48.31
C SER A 6 15.58 -9.63 46.81
N GLY A 7 16.23 -10.42 45.98
CA GLY A 7 15.92 -10.55 44.56
C GLY A 7 14.52 -11.06 44.35
N ARG A 8 13.68 -10.28 43.67
CA ARG A 8 12.43 -10.77 43.08
C ARG A 8 12.77 -11.55 41.83
N SER A 9 12.66 -12.87 41.93
CA SER A 9 12.65 -13.75 40.76
C SER A 9 11.36 -13.46 39.96
N TRP A 10 11.52 -12.97 38.75
CA TRP A 10 10.45 -12.96 37.78
C TRP A 10 10.23 -14.41 37.31
N SER A 11 9.17 -15.04 37.78
CA SER A 11 8.66 -16.27 37.19
C SER A 11 7.86 -15.88 35.93
N PRO A 12 8.19 -16.40 34.74
CA PRO A 12 7.35 -16.19 33.57
C PRO A 12 6.03 -16.94 33.81
N THR A 13 4.93 -16.20 33.85
CA THR A 13 3.58 -16.77 33.78
C THR A 13 3.48 -17.54 32.46
N PHE A 14 3.32 -18.85 32.56
CA PHE A 14 3.03 -19.73 31.44
C PHE A 14 1.75 -19.29 30.73
N PHE A 15 1.88 -18.52 29.64
CA PHE A 15 0.86 -18.46 28.60
C PHE A 15 1.05 -19.71 27.73
N GLY A 16 -0.05 -20.43 27.53
CA GLY A 16 -0.05 -21.75 26.91
C GLY A 16 0.73 -21.81 25.59
N ASP A 17 1.46 -22.90 25.42
CA ASP A 17 2.32 -23.22 24.27
C ASP A 17 1.59 -23.03 22.93
N THR A 18 1.75 -21.86 22.31
CA THR A 18 1.41 -21.66 20.91
C THR A 18 2.61 -22.10 20.09
N PHE A 19 2.42 -23.10 19.23
CA PHE A 19 3.48 -23.76 18.46
C PHE A 19 4.16 -22.81 17.44
N MET A 20 3.58 -21.65 17.17
CA MET A 20 4.13 -20.59 16.32
C MET A 20 4.12 -19.29 17.14
N GLN A 21 5.20 -19.01 17.86
CA GLN A 21 5.30 -17.85 18.75
C GLN A 21 6.10 -16.70 18.13
N SER A 22 7.17 -17.03 17.40
CA SER A 22 8.09 -16.06 16.82
C SER A 22 7.86 -15.90 15.31
N ILE A 23 7.57 -14.68 14.87
CA ILE A 23 7.26 -14.38 13.46
C ILE A 23 8.22 -13.31 12.93
N ALA A 24 8.86 -13.62 11.79
CA ALA A 24 9.59 -12.63 11.01
C ALA A 24 8.65 -11.91 10.02
N VAL A 25 8.68 -10.60 9.97
CA VAL A 25 8.03 -9.78 8.95
C VAL A 25 9.09 -9.10 8.09
N ILE A 26 9.03 -9.29 6.77
CA ILE A 26 10.05 -8.81 5.85
C ILE A 26 9.54 -7.59 5.08
N GLY A 27 10.11 -6.43 5.37
CA GLY A 27 9.80 -5.13 4.78
C GLY A 27 9.07 -4.18 5.73
N GLY A 28 9.60 -2.96 5.91
CA GLY A 28 9.08 -1.90 6.78
C GLY A 28 8.20 -0.86 6.06
N GLY A 29 7.62 -1.21 4.92
CA GLY A 29 6.56 -0.42 4.29
C GLY A 29 5.23 -0.54 5.03
N ILE A 30 4.20 0.18 4.56
CA ILE A 30 2.88 0.18 5.21
C ILE A 30 2.32 -1.23 5.43
N THR A 31 2.48 -2.15 4.46
CA THR A 31 1.97 -3.52 4.59
C THR A 31 2.71 -4.34 5.64
N GLY A 32 4.03 -4.17 5.76
CA GLY A 32 4.82 -4.85 6.79
C GLY A 32 4.55 -4.31 8.18
N VAL A 33 4.51 -2.98 8.33
CA VAL A 33 4.23 -2.35 9.63
C VAL A 33 2.83 -2.69 10.13
N THR A 34 1.80 -2.64 9.26
CA THR A 34 0.43 -3.04 9.65
C THR A 34 0.36 -4.53 10.01
N THR A 35 1.09 -5.39 9.29
CA THR A 35 1.17 -6.83 9.60
C THR A 35 1.86 -7.08 10.94
N ALA A 36 2.99 -6.43 11.19
CA ALA A 36 3.73 -6.56 12.45
C ALA A 36 2.88 -6.09 13.65
N TYR A 37 2.19 -4.96 13.49
CA TYR A 37 1.28 -4.45 14.50
C TYR A 37 0.10 -5.41 14.77
N ALA A 38 -0.54 -5.92 13.72
CA ALA A 38 -1.68 -6.85 13.86
C ALA A 38 -1.27 -8.18 14.53
N LEU A 39 -0.08 -8.69 14.24
CA LEU A 39 0.47 -9.89 14.88
C LEU A 39 0.85 -9.63 16.36
N ALA A 40 1.51 -8.50 16.64
CA ALA A 40 1.88 -8.15 18.02
C ALA A 40 0.64 -7.98 18.90
N LYS A 41 -0.45 -7.39 18.38
CA LYS A 41 -1.73 -7.31 19.10
C LYS A 41 -2.35 -8.67 19.43
N ARG A 42 -1.99 -9.73 18.70
CA ARG A 42 -2.40 -11.11 18.97
C ARG A 42 -1.42 -11.86 19.88
N GLY A 43 -0.38 -11.17 20.39
CA GLY A 43 0.59 -11.73 21.34
C GLY A 43 1.76 -12.49 20.71
N TYR A 44 1.97 -12.38 19.39
CA TYR A 44 3.16 -12.94 18.73
C TYR A 44 4.41 -12.13 19.05
N SER A 45 5.55 -12.82 19.22
CA SER A 45 6.87 -12.21 19.23
C SER A 45 7.29 -11.89 17.79
N VAL A 46 7.27 -10.62 17.42
CA VAL A 46 7.49 -10.20 16.03
C VAL A 46 8.84 -9.50 15.88
N THR A 47 9.60 -9.92 14.85
CA THR A 47 10.78 -9.19 14.36
C THR A 47 10.53 -8.68 12.96
N LEU A 48 10.59 -7.37 12.77
CA LEU A 48 10.44 -6.70 11.47
C LEU A 48 11.81 -6.34 10.91
N PHE A 49 12.11 -6.80 9.70
CA PHE A 49 13.34 -6.52 8.97
C PHE A 49 13.09 -5.45 7.90
N GLU A 50 13.87 -4.37 7.93
CA GLU A 50 13.81 -3.31 6.92
C GLU A 50 15.23 -2.91 6.48
N GLN A 51 15.46 -2.85 5.17
CA GLN A 51 16.76 -2.52 4.59
C GLN A 51 17.17 -1.05 4.78
N HIS A 52 16.21 -0.16 4.97
CA HIS A 52 16.45 1.26 5.18
C HIS A 52 16.58 1.59 6.67
N ARG A 53 17.03 2.81 6.95
CA ARG A 53 17.30 3.30 8.30
C ARG A 53 16.06 3.53 9.18
N TYR A 54 14.86 3.53 8.59
CA TYR A 54 13.57 3.62 9.28
C TYR A 54 12.44 3.13 8.36
N ALA A 55 11.23 2.99 8.87
CA ALA A 55 10.07 2.51 8.12
C ALA A 55 9.59 3.50 7.04
N ALA A 56 8.89 3.02 6.03
CA ALA A 56 8.24 3.83 4.99
C ALA A 56 9.18 4.62 4.05
N MET A 57 10.40 4.17 3.82
CA MET A 57 11.34 4.85 2.92
C MET A 57 11.19 4.51 1.44
N GLU A 58 10.33 3.55 1.09
CA GLU A 58 10.04 3.15 -0.29
C GLU A 58 8.67 3.72 -0.77
N THR A 59 7.82 2.90 -1.36
CA THR A 59 6.50 3.31 -1.91
C THR A 59 5.60 4.02 -0.89
N SER A 60 5.82 3.79 0.40
CA SER A 60 5.11 4.46 1.50
C SER A 60 5.68 5.82 1.89
N PHE A 61 6.68 6.36 1.16
CA PHE A 61 7.31 7.64 1.48
C PHE A 61 6.50 8.85 0.99
N ALA A 62 6.19 8.89 -0.32
CA ALA A 62 5.54 10.04 -0.93
C ALA A 62 4.53 9.62 -2.03
N ASN A 63 3.64 8.69 -1.69
CA ASN A 63 2.55 8.28 -2.57
C ASN A 63 1.46 9.37 -2.68
N GLY A 64 0.34 9.04 -3.33
CA GLY A 64 -0.77 9.98 -3.56
C GLY A 64 -1.52 10.45 -2.32
N GLY A 65 -1.27 9.88 -1.14
CA GLY A 65 -1.88 10.30 0.13
C GLY A 65 -3.38 10.00 0.26
N GLN A 66 -3.97 9.22 -0.64
CA GLN A 66 -5.39 8.88 -0.61
C GLN A 66 -5.66 7.57 0.14
N LEU A 67 -6.68 7.57 0.99
CA LEU A 67 -7.40 6.41 1.51
C LEU A 67 -8.69 6.28 0.70
N SER A 68 -8.55 5.74 -0.51
CA SER A 68 -9.53 5.82 -1.58
C SER A 68 -10.11 4.45 -1.91
N ALA A 69 -11.22 4.09 -1.26
CA ALA A 69 -11.99 2.92 -1.67
C ALA A 69 -12.69 3.17 -3.03
N SER A 70 -12.93 4.44 -3.38
CA SER A 70 -13.50 4.81 -4.68
C SER A 70 -12.57 4.54 -5.86
N ASN A 71 -11.26 4.36 -5.63
CA ASN A 71 -10.27 4.00 -6.65
C ASN A 71 -10.01 2.49 -6.73
N ALA A 72 -10.98 1.66 -6.27
CA ALA A 72 -10.84 0.20 -6.22
C ALA A 72 -11.06 -0.51 -7.56
N GLU A 73 -11.40 0.22 -8.63
CA GLU A 73 -11.49 -0.37 -9.96
C GLU A 73 -10.15 -0.97 -10.38
N VAL A 74 -10.14 -2.27 -10.70
CA VAL A 74 -8.94 -2.94 -11.23
C VAL A 74 -8.74 -2.60 -12.71
N TRP A 75 -7.49 -2.60 -13.17
CA TRP A 75 -7.16 -2.18 -14.54
C TRP A 75 -7.28 -3.30 -15.58
N THR A 76 -7.64 -4.52 -15.17
CA THR A 76 -7.76 -5.70 -16.03
C THR A 76 -9.01 -5.64 -16.92
N HIS A 77 -9.08 -4.63 -17.80
CA HIS A 77 -10.18 -4.39 -18.73
C HIS A 77 -9.66 -4.11 -20.15
N TRP A 78 -10.39 -4.55 -21.18
CA TRP A 78 -9.98 -4.34 -22.57
C TRP A 78 -9.80 -2.88 -22.95
N SER A 79 -10.61 -1.98 -22.40
CA SER A 79 -10.44 -0.53 -22.64
C SER A 79 -9.11 0.00 -22.14
N THR A 80 -8.58 -0.55 -21.05
CA THR A 80 -7.26 -0.18 -20.49
C THR A 80 -6.15 -0.56 -21.47
N ILE A 81 -6.23 -1.75 -22.08
CA ILE A 81 -5.24 -2.19 -23.08
C ILE A 81 -5.29 -1.28 -24.31
N LEU A 82 -6.47 -0.99 -24.85
CA LEU A 82 -6.62 -0.11 -26.02
C LEU A 82 -6.15 1.32 -25.73
N LYS A 83 -6.47 1.88 -24.55
CA LYS A 83 -5.95 3.18 -24.10
C LYS A 83 -4.42 3.11 -23.95
N GLY A 84 -3.88 2.05 -23.36
CA GLY A 84 -2.45 1.84 -23.18
C GLY A 84 -1.69 1.84 -24.51
N LEU A 85 -2.17 1.12 -25.52
CA LEU A 85 -1.58 1.12 -26.86
C LEU A 85 -1.55 2.51 -27.50
N LYS A 86 -2.65 3.28 -27.36
CA LYS A 86 -2.72 4.66 -27.85
C LYS A 86 -1.73 5.58 -27.11
N TRP A 87 -1.55 5.39 -25.81
CA TRP A 87 -0.62 6.17 -24.98
C TRP A 87 0.85 5.86 -25.26
N MET A 88 1.20 4.65 -25.69
CA MET A 88 2.59 4.31 -26.06
C MET A 88 3.17 5.16 -27.20
N LEU A 89 2.33 5.90 -27.94
CA LEU A 89 2.74 6.82 -29.00
C LEU A 89 3.12 8.22 -28.48
N ARG A 90 2.98 8.49 -27.17
CA ARG A 90 3.21 9.81 -26.57
C ARG A 90 4.08 9.69 -25.32
N ASN A 91 5.15 10.48 -25.24
CA ASN A 91 6.08 10.46 -24.09
C ASN A 91 5.50 11.10 -22.81
N ASP A 92 4.51 11.98 -22.96
CA ASP A 92 3.82 12.66 -21.85
C ASP A 92 2.56 11.93 -21.36
N ALA A 93 2.24 10.77 -21.94
CA ALA A 93 1.06 10.00 -21.62
C ALA A 93 1.06 9.46 -20.17
N PRO A 94 -0.12 9.24 -19.55
CA PRO A 94 -0.23 8.68 -18.20
C PRO A 94 0.44 7.32 -18.04
N LEU A 95 0.49 6.51 -19.11
CA LEU A 95 1.12 5.19 -19.12
C LEU A 95 2.23 5.12 -20.15
N LEU A 96 3.41 4.67 -19.72
CA LEU A 96 4.53 4.32 -20.61
C LEU A 96 5.00 2.88 -20.39
N VAL A 97 5.41 2.24 -21.47
CA VAL A 97 6.00 0.90 -21.43
C VAL A 97 7.35 0.94 -22.13
N ASN A 98 8.43 0.62 -21.41
CA ASN A 98 9.75 0.45 -22.02
C ASN A 98 9.68 -0.70 -23.04
N PRO A 99 10.03 -0.48 -24.32
CA PRO A 99 9.90 -1.49 -25.37
C PRO A 99 10.88 -2.67 -25.20
N ARG A 100 11.97 -2.52 -24.44
CA ARG A 100 12.94 -3.61 -24.23
C ARG A 100 12.25 -4.84 -23.67
N PRO A 101 12.32 -6.00 -24.31
CA PRO A 101 11.68 -7.21 -23.83
C PRO A 101 12.37 -7.72 -22.55
N SER A 102 11.58 -8.25 -21.61
CA SER A 102 12.07 -9.05 -20.50
C SER A 102 11.06 -10.14 -20.20
N TRP A 103 11.53 -11.32 -19.81
CA TRP A 103 10.66 -12.43 -19.48
C TRP A 103 9.69 -12.07 -18.35
N HIS A 104 10.14 -11.34 -17.34
CA HIS A 104 9.30 -10.84 -16.24
C HIS A 104 8.13 -10.01 -16.76
N LYS A 105 8.40 -9.01 -17.60
CA LYS A 105 7.37 -8.14 -18.17
C LYS A 105 6.40 -8.91 -19.07
N LEU A 106 6.89 -9.79 -19.92
CA LEU A 106 6.06 -10.60 -20.82
C LEU A 106 5.15 -11.54 -20.04
N SER A 107 5.68 -12.25 -19.02
CA SER A 107 4.88 -13.14 -18.17
C SER A 107 3.82 -12.36 -17.38
N TRP A 108 4.16 -11.16 -16.90
CA TRP A 108 3.22 -10.30 -16.19
C TRP A 108 2.07 -9.84 -17.10
N PHE A 109 2.36 -9.38 -18.32
CA PHE A 109 1.33 -8.99 -19.27
C PHE A 109 0.45 -10.18 -19.72
N ALA A 110 1.02 -11.36 -19.90
CA ALA A 110 0.24 -12.55 -20.22
C ALA A 110 -0.75 -12.90 -19.10
N GLU A 111 -0.32 -12.87 -17.83
CA GLU A 111 -1.20 -13.08 -16.68
C GLU A 111 -2.21 -11.94 -16.49
N PHE A 112 -1.82 -10.69 -16.78
CA PHE A 112 -2.74 -9.55 -16.77
C PHE A 112 -3.89 -9.77 -17.78
N MET A 113 -3.58 -10.17 -19.01
CA MET A 113 -4.60 -10.49 -20.02
C MET A 113 -5.47 -11.68 -19.60
N ALA A 114 -4.88 -12.71 -19.00
CA ALA A 114 -5.64 -13.85 -18.48
C ALA A 114 -6.57 -13.50 -17.32
N SER A 115 -6.33 -12.37 -16.66
CA SER A 115 -7.15 -11.89 -15.52
C SER A 115 -8.34 -11.03 -15.94
N ILE A 116 -8.45 -10.63 -17.21
CA ILE A 116 -9.56 -9.78 -17.71
C ILE A 116 -10.95 -10.36 -17.39
N PRO A 117 -11.22 -11.67 -17.52
CA PRO A 117 -12.53 -12.22 -17.18
C PRO A 117 -12.93 -12.04 -15.71
N ARG A 118 -11.97 -11.77 -14.83
CA ARG A 118 -12.17 -11.54 -13.38
C ARG A 118 -12.38 -10.08 -13.01
N TYR A 119 -12.39 -9.15 -13.97
CA TYR A 119 -12.49 -7.70 -13.74
C TYR A 119 -13.59 -7.33 -12.74
N ARG A 120 -14.83 -7.81 -12.97
CA ARG A 120 -15.96 -7.52 -12.09
C ARG A 120 -15.72 -8.04 -10.66
N LEU A 121 -15.34 -9.31 -10.53
CA LEU A 121 -15.08 -9.95 -9.24
C LEU A 121 -13.99 -9.19 -8.48
N ASN A 122 -12.86 -8.97 -9.13
CA ASN A 122 -11.70 -8.33 -8.50
C ASN A 122 -12.00 -6.88 -8.10
N THR A 123 -12.77 -6.13 -8.89
CA THR A 123 -13.21 -4.75 -8.53
C THR A 123 -14.09 -4.76 -7.28
N VAL A 124 -15.08 -5.66 -7.22
CA VAL A 124 -15.99 -5.78 -6.06
C VAL A 124 -15.22 -6.18 -4.81
N GLU A 125 -14.35 -7.19 -4.90
CA GLU A 125 -13.56 -7.66 -3.76
C GLU A 125 -12.55 -6.59 -3.29
N THR A 126 -11.92 -5.86 -4.20
CA THR A 126 -11.04 -4.74 -3.84
C THR A 126 -11.81 -3.65 -3.08
N ALA A 127 -13.04 -3.33 -3.52
CA ALA A 127 -13.88 -2.36 -2.81
C ALA A 127 -14.25 -2.85 -1.40
N ARG A 128 -14.62 -4.13 -1.24
CA ARG A 128 -14.90 -4.74 0.08
C ARG A 128 -13.71 -4.67 1.02
N LEU A 129 -12.53 -5.05 0.54
CA LEU A 129 -11.29 -4.97 1.31
C LEU A 129 -10.98 -3.53 1.72
N ALA A 130 -11.16 -2.56 0.80
CA ALA A 130 -10.91 -1.15 1.07
C ALA A 130 -11.86 -0.57 2.14
N VAL A 131 -13.14 -0.92 2.08
CA VAL A 131 -14.15 -0.51 3.08
C VAL A 131 -13.84 -1.14 4.44
N ALA A 132 -13.45 -2.43 4.48
CA ALA A 132 -13.05 -3.12 5.70
C ALA A 132 -11.77 -2.51 6.30
N ALA A 133 -10.76 -2.25 5.46
CA ALA A 133 -9.46 -1.71 5.88
C ALA A 133 -9.59 -0.35 6.57
N ARG A 134 -10.50 0.50 6.09
CA ARG A 134 -10.74 1.83 6.66
C ARG A 134 -11.10 1.77 8.15
N LYS A 135 -11.94 0.80 8.55
CA LYS A 135 -12.35 0.65 9.95
C LYS A 135 -11.16 0.33 10.86
N HIS A 136 -10.33 -0.63 10.44
CA HIS A 136 -9.14 -1.02 11.20
C HIS A 136 -8.10 0.11 11.26
N LEU A 137 -7.83 0.76 10.11
CA LEU A 137 -6.84 1.82 10.01
C LEU A 137 -7.17 2.99 10.95
N PHE A 138 -8.41 3.47 10.92
CA PHE A 138 -8.83 4.57 11.81
C PHE A 138 -8.84 4.15 13.27
N ALA A 139 -9.34 2.94 13.58
CA ALA A 139 -9.32 2.44 14.96
C ALA A 139 -7.88 2.34 15.52
N TRP A 140 -6.92 1.95 14.70
CA TRP A 140 -5.51 1.90 15.11
C TRP A 140 -4.92 3.31 15.25
N ALA A 141 -5.22 4.22 14.32
CA ALA A 141 -4.76 5.61 14.42
C ALA A 141 -5.27 6.29 15.69
N ASP A 142 -6.57 6.12 15.98
CA ASP A 142 -7.22 6.70 17.16
C ASP A 142 -6.67 6.07 18.46
N ALA A 143 -6.52 4.74 18.51
CA ALA A 143 -6.01 4.02 19.68
C ALA A 143 -4.57 4.38 20.03
N GLU A 144 -3.72 4.60 19.00
CA GLU A 144 -2.30 4.90 19.16
C GLU A 144 -1.98 6.40 19.14
N GLY A 145 -3.00 7.27 18.94
CA GLY A 145 -2.83 8.71 18.87
C GLY A 145 -1.96 9.18 17.70
N ILE A 146 -2.06 8.53 16.54
CA ILE A 146 -1.21 8.82 15.38
C ILE A 146 -1.76 10.03 14.62
N ASP A 147 -1.03 11.15 14.65
CA ASP A 147 -1.29 12.28 13.76
C ASP A 147 -0.60 12.08 12.40
N PHE A 148 -1.40 12.04 11.34
CA PHE A 148 -0.93 11.84 9.97
C PHE A 148 -1.58 12.81 8.95
N ASP A 149 -1.89 14.02 9.38
CA ASP A 149 -2.54 15.05 8.55
C ASP A 149 -3.89 14.58 7.97
N LEU A 150 -4.65 13.77 8.71
CA LEU A 150 -5.91 13.19 8.25
C LEU A 150 -6.92 14.27 7.86
N LYS A 151 -7.44 14.17 6.62
CA LYS A 151 -8.57 14.96 6.10
C LYS A 151 -9.71 14.03 5.71
N ARG A 152 -10.86 14.19 6.37
CA ARG A 152 -12.10 13.43 6.10
C ARG A 152 -13.06 14.28 5.25
N GLU A 153 -12.54 14.81 4.14
CA GLU A 153 -13.25 15.70 3.22
C GLU A 153 -13.75 14.98 1.95
N GLY A 154 -13.74 13.64 1.97
CA GLY A 154 -14.08 12.84 0.81
C GLY A 154 -13.07 12.93 -0.34
N ILE A 155 -13.39 12.25 -1.45
CA ILE A 155 -12.64 12.31 -2.70
C ILE A 155 -13.60 12.57 -3.86
N LEU A 156 -13.26 13.55 -4.70
CA LEU A 156 -13.99 13.92 -5.89
C LEU A 156 -13.28 13.42 -7.14
N HIS A 157 -13.91 12.47 -7.85
CA HIS A 157 -13.47 12.02 -9.17
C HIS A 157 -14.03 12.97 -10.22
N ILE A 158 -13.17 13.51 -11.10
CA ILE A 158 -13.55 14.51 -12.12
C ILE A 158 -13.48 13.94 -13.52
N TYR A 159 -14.47 14.28 -14.36
CA TYR A 159 -14.61 13.80 -15.73
C TYR A 159 -14.86 14.98 -16.67
N ARG A 160 -14.09 15.03 -17.78
CA ARG A 160 -14.18 16.12 -18.75
C ARG A 160 -15.17 15.84 -19.86
N ASP A 161 -15.52 14.57 -20.09
CA ASP A 161 -16.42 14.15 -21.14
C ASP A 161 -17.49 13.16 -20.65
N LYS A 162 -18.53 12.99 -21.49
CA LYS A 162 -19.64 12.08 -21.21
C LYS A 162 -19.20 10.62 -21.17
N ALA A 163 -18.26 10.20 -22.00
CA ALA A 163 -17.86 8.81 -22.10
C ALA A 163 -17.13 8.34 -20.82
N GLY A 164 -16.23 9.15 -20.28
CA GLY A 164 -15.58 8.90 -18.98
C GLY A 164 -16.59 8.88 -17.84
N PHE A 165 -17.55 9.81 -17.82
CA PHE A 165 -18.60 9.86 -16.80
C PHE A 165 -19.51 8.63 -16.86
N ASP A 166 -19.96 8.21 -18.06
CA ASP A 166 -20.81 7.02 -18.24
C ASP A 166 -20.08 5.74 -17.81
N HIS A 167 -18.79 5.62 -18.13
CA HIS A 167 -17.96 4.51 -17.63
C HIS A 167 -17.91 4.51 -16.10
N ALA A 168 -17.65 5.66 -15.49
CA ALA A 168 -17.61 5.80 -14.03
C ALA A 168 -18.96 5.46 -13.37
N ALA A 169 -20.09 5.74 -14.04
CA ALA A 169 -21.40 5.33 -13.57
C ALA A 169 -21.58 3.80 -13.54
N GLN A 170 -20.99 3.06 -14.50
CA GLN A 170 -20.99 1.60 -14.47
C GLN A 170 -20.08 1.08 -13.36
N VAL A 171 -18.87 1.64 -13.21
CA VAL A 171 -17.95 1.30 -12.13
C VAL A 171 -18.58 1.56 -10.76
N SER A 172 -19.36 2.64 -10.60
CA SER A 172 -20.05 2.96 -9.34
C SER A 172 -21.02 1.86 -8.91
N LYS A 173 -21.65 1.14 -9.86
CA LYS A 173 -22.48 -0.01 -9.52
C LYS A 173 -21.67 -1.17 -8.91
N LEU A 174 -20.48 -1.44 -9.46
CA LEU A 174 -19.58 -2.47 -8.93
C LEU A 174 -19.05 -2.09 -7.54
N LEU A 175 -18.71 -0.83 -7.35
CA LEU A 175 -18.25 -0.34 -6.04
C LEU A 175 -19.38 -0.43 -5.00
N ALA A 176 -20.62 -0.14 -5.39
CA ALA A 176 -21.78 -0.28 -4.51
C ALA A 176 -22.04 -1.75 -4.09
N GLU A 177 -21.82 -2.73 -5.00
CA GLU A 177 -21.83 -4.16 -4.65
C GLU A 177 -20.73 -4.52 -3.63
N GLY A 178 -19.59 -3.83 -3.69
CA GLY A 178 -18.52 -3.91 -2.71
C GLY A 178 -18.76 -3.14 -1.39
N GLY A 179 -19.94 -2.49 -1.26
CA GLY A 179 -20.32 -1.72 -0.07
C GLY A 179 -19.90 -0.25 -0.09
N LEU A 180 -19.49 0.29 -1.25
CA LEU A 180 -19.07 1.68 -1.40
C LEU A 180 -20.02 2.45 -2.37
N PRO A 181 -21.03 3.15 -1.85
CA PRO A 181 -21.81 4.06 -2.68
C PRO A 181 -21.01 5.33 -3.03
N ARG A 182 -21.14 5.79 -4.29
CA ARG A 182 -20.63 7.08 -4.75
C ARG A 182 -21.77 7.92 -5.28
N ARG A 183 -21.73 9.22 -5.05
CA ARG A 183 -22.74 10.17 -5.53
C ARG A 183 -22.26 10.84 -6.81
N ALA A 184 -23.07 10.77 -7.88
CA ALA A 184 -22.85 11.57 -9.07
C ALA A 184 -23.10 13.05 -8.74
N VAL A 185 -22.27 13.94 -9.25
CA VAL A 185 -22.34 15.39 -9.00
C VAL A 185 -22.23 16.17 -10.29
N THR A 186 -23.00 17.23 -10.35
CA THR A 186 -22.99 18.21 -11.43
C THR A 186 -21.79 19.16 -11.33
N PRO A 187 -21.41 19.87 -12.41
CA PRO A 187 -20.34 20.86 -12.34
C PRO A 187 -20.58 21.98 -11.31
N GLN A 188 -21.84 22.30 -11.01
CA GLN A 188 -22.18 23.29 -9.98
C GLN A 188 -21.91 22.72 -8.58
N GLU A 189 -22.30 21.46 -8.31
CA GLU A 189 -22.03 20.78 -7.04
C GLU A 189 -20.53 20.54 -6.86
N MET A 190 -19.77 20.22 -7.93
CA MET A 190 -18.31 20.10 -7.87
C MET A 190 -17.67 21.39 -7.38
N ARG A 191 -18.10 22.56 -7.88
CA ARG A 191 -17.61 23.88 -7.41
C ARG A 191 -18.02 24.19 -5.97
N ALA A 192 -19.14 23.65 -5.51
CA ALA A 192 -19.55 23.77 -4.10
C ALA A 192 -18.69 22.87 -3.18
N ILE A 193 -18.32 21.67 -3.66
CA ILE A 193 -17.46 20.72 -2.93
C ILE A 193 -16.01 21.22 -2.87
N GLU A 194 -15.45 21.65 -4.00
CA GLU A 194 -14.08 22.18 -4.09
C GLU A 194 -14.09 23.52 -4.88
N PRO A 195 -14.24 24.66 -4.18
CA PRO A 195 -14.37 25.97 -4.82
C PRO A 195 -13.12 26.44 -5.56
N THR A 196 -11.93 25.93 -5.22
CA THR A 196 -10.67 26.34 -5.84
C THR A 196 -10.41 25.64 -7.18
N LEU A 197 -11.20 24.62 -7.52
CA LEU A 197 -11.06 23.85 -8.74
C LEU A 197 -11.46 24.68 -9.97
N ALA A 198 -10.48 25.06 -10.79
CA ALA A 198 -10.68 25.76 -12.06
C ALA A 198 -10.94 24.78 -13.21
N GLY A 199 -11.51 25.31 -14.30
CA GLY A 199 -11.75 24.55 -15.53
C GLY A 199 -13.20 24.17 -15.74
N SER A 200 -13.45 23.39 -16.82
CA SER A 200 -14.77 22.91 -17.22
C SER A 200 -14.81 21.40 -17.20
N TYR A 201 -15.84 20.86 -16.59
CA TYR A 201 -16.04 19.42 -16.39
C TYR A 201 -17.43 19.04 -16.85
N TYR A 202 -17.58 17.80 -17.31
CA TYR A 202 -18.89 17.23 -17.62
C TYR A 202 -19.67 16.89 -16.34
N GLY A 203 -18.96 16.40 -15.32
CA GLY A 203 -19.49 16.02 -14.02
C GLY A 203 -18.45 15.28 -13.20
N GLY A 204 -18.86 14.80 -12.04
CA GLY A 204 -17.98 14.07 -11.12
C GLY A 204 -18.70 12.98 -10.36
N PHE A 205 -17.94 12.18 -9.62
CA PHE A 205 -18.43 11.28 -8.59
C PHE A 205 -17.75 11.63 -7.28
N TYR A 206 -18.54 11.91 -6.25
CA TYR A 206 -18.05 12.23 -4.92
C TYR A 206 -18.27 11.08 -3.96
N THR A 207 -17.21 10.74 -3.21
CA THR A 207 -17.22 9.70 -2.18
C THR A 207 -16.87 10.33 -0.84
N GLU A 208 -17.90 10.67 -0.09
CA GLU A 208 -17.78 11.37 1.20
C GLU A 208 -16.99 10.56 2.24
N SER A 209 -17.12 9.24 2.20
CA SER A 209 -16.47 8.34 3.15
C SER A 209 -14.99 8.09 2.89
N ASP A 210 -14.44 8.53 1.77
CA ASP A 210 -13.01 8.48 1.49
C ASP A 210 -12.27 9.61 2.23
N SER A 211 -10.96 9.53 2.31
CA SER A 211 -10.13 10.48 3.06
C SER A 211 -8.72 10.56 2.51
N THR A 212 -7.94 11.47 3.03
CA THR A 212 -6.50 11.61 2.72
C THR A 212 -5.68 11.78 3.98
N GLY A 213 -4.37 11.56 3.85
CA GLY A 213 -3.42 11.79 4.92
C GLY A 213 -1.98 11.54 4.46
N ASP A 214 -1.06 11.66 5.38
CA ASP A 214 0.35 11.39 5.14
C ASP A 214 0.68 9.94 5.52
N ILE A 215 0.80 9.07 4.52
CA ILE A 215 1.14 7.65 4.72
C ILE A 215 2.49 7.48 5.43
N HIS A 216 3.46 8.37 5.18
CA HIS A 216 4.77 8.30 5.82
C HIS A 216 4.65 8.54 7.33
N LYS A 217 3.92 9.58 7.73
CA LYS A 217 3.62 9.84 9.15
C LYS A 217 2.86 8.67 9.78
N PHE A 218 1.80 8.19 9.12
CA PHE A 218 1.02 7.06 9.61
C PHE A 218 1.88 5.81 9.81
N THR A 219 2.68 5.43 8.81
CA THR A 219 3.49 4.21 8.87
C THR A 219 4.54 4.28 9.96
N ASN A 220 5.22 5.42 10.13
CA ASN A 220 6.21 5.60 11.20
C ASN A 220 5.54 5.65 12.58
N GLY A 221 4.40 6.30 12.72
CA GLY A 221 3.62 6.32 13.96
C GLY A 221 3.18 4.91 14.39
N LEU A 222 2.70 4.11 13.41
CA LEU A 222 2.29 2.73 13.68
C LEU A 222 3.49 1.81 13.95
N ALA A 223 4.65 2.04 13.31
CA ALA A 223 5.88 1.31 13.61
C ALA A 223 6.31 1.56 15.08
N ALA A 224 6.31 2.81 15.51
CA ALA A 224 6.58 3.15 16.91
C ALA A 224 5.55 2.54 17.88
N ALA A 225 4.27 2.47 17.48
CA ALA A 225 3.26 1.76 18.27
C ALA A 225 3.53 0.26 18.35
N ALA A 226 3.94 -0.37 17.24
CA ALA A 226 4.33 -1.77 17.21
C ALA A 226 5.55 -2.06 18.11
N GLU A 227 6.55 -1.17 18.14
CA GLU A 227 7.69 -1.27 19.07
C GLU A 227 7.25 -1.20 20.54
N ARG A 228 6.28 -0.34 20.88
CA ARG A 228 5.68 -0.30 22.24
C ARG A 228 4.98 -1.60 22.61
N LEU A 229 4.44 -2.34 21.63
CA LEU A 229 3.87 -3.68 21.82
C LEU A 229 4.91 -4.80 21.85
N GLY A 230 6.21 -4.47 21.75
CA GLY A 230 7.31 -5.44 21.82
C GLY A 230 7.80 -5.94 20.46
N VAL A 231 7.40 -5.34 19.34
CA VAL A 231 7.98 -5.66 18.03
C VAL A 231 9.45 -5.23 18.00
N CYS A 232 10.34 -6.14 17.64
CA CYS A 232 11.74 -5.83 17.39
C CYS A 232 11.91 -5.33 15.94
N CYS A 233 12.11 -4.02 15.75
CA CYS A 233 12.34 -3.42 14.44
C CYS A 233 13.85 -3.38 14.13
N LEU A 234 14.30 -4.18 13.18
CA LEU A 234 15.69 -4.24 12.72
C LEU A 234 15.84 -3.42 11.42
N PHE A 235 16.16 -2.15 11.58
CA PHE A 235 16.41 -1.23 10.47
C PHE A 235 17.86 -1.33 9.97
N GLY A 236 18.07 -1.04 8.68
CA GLY A 236 19.38 -1.16 8.02
C GLY A 236 19.74 -2.61 7.66
N GLN A 237 18.84 -3.56 7.88
CA GLN A 237 19.03 -4.99 7.66
C GLN A 237 18.46 -5.45 6.32
N SER A 238 19.33 -5.68 5.35
CA SER A 238 18.95 -6.21 4.03
C SER A 238 18.79 -7.72 4.07
N VAL A 239 17.56 -8.20 3.88
CA VAL A 239 17.29 -9.64 3.75
C VAL A 239 17.86 -10.15 2.42
N ARG A 240 18.81 -11.09 2.49
CA ARG A 240 19.49 -11.68 1.33
C ARG A 240 18.93 -13.04 0.98
N ARG A 241 18.58 -13.84 1.97
CA ARG A 241 18.07 -15.19 1.74
C ARG A 241 16.99 -15.56 2.74
N LEU A 242 15.96 -16.20 2.21
CA LEU A 242 14.90 -16.85 2.97
C LEU A 242 14.93 -18.36 2.69
N SER A 243 14.67 -19.17 3.70
CA SER A 243 14.42 -20.60 3.55
C SER A 243 13.42 -21.08 4.60
N SER A 244 12.73 -22.17 4.33
CA SER A 244 11.84 -22.83 5.28
C SER A 244 11.86 -24.34 5.05
N ASN A 245 11.75 -25.10 6.13
CA ASN A 245 11.51 -26.54 6.09
C ASN A 245 10.05 -26.91 6.44
N GLY A 246 9.18 -25.91 6.60
CA GLY A 246 7.78 -26.07 7.01
C GLY A 246 7.54 -25.96 8.51
N GLU A 247 8.56 -26.13 9.34
CA GLU A 247 8.52 -25.98 10.80
C GLU A 247 9.25 -24.72 11.26
N ARG A 248 10.43 -24.48 10.71
CA ARG A 248 11.26 -23.30 11.00
C ARG A 248 11.53 -22.50 9.72
N ALA A 249 11.41 -21.18 9.82
CA ALA A 249 11.81 -20.24 8.79
C ALA A 249 13.14 -19.61 9.17
N THR A 250 14.03 -19.46 8.18
CA THR A 250 15.35 -18.84 8.36
C THR A 250 15.46 -17.60 7.52
N VAL A 251 15.89 -16.51 8.15
CA VAL A 251 16.13 -15.20 7.54
C VAL A 251 17.62 -14.89 7.63
N ARG A 252 18.31 -14.80 6.48
CA ARG A 252 19.68 -14.31 6.41
C ARG A 252 19.68 -12.86 6.00
N VAL A 253 20.24 -12.02 6.80
CA VAL A 253 20.37 -10.59 6.59
C VAL A 253 21.83 -10.19 6.36
N ALA A 254 22.04 -9.05 5.72
CA ALA A 254 23.32 -8.40 5.62
C ALA A 254 23.17 -6.92 5.98
N ASP A 255 24.12 -6.43 6.75
CA ASP A 255 24.31 -5.02 7.07
C ASP A 255 25.78 -4.61 6.88
N VAL A 256 26.16 -3.44 7.40
CA VAL A 256 27.54 -2.93 7.33
C VAL A 256 28.53 -3.73 8.19
N ALA A 257 28.07 -4.50 9.17
CA ALA A 257 28.89 -5.31 10.06
C ALA A 257 29.12 -6.73 9.52
N GLY A 258 28.26 -7.22 8.58
CA GLY A 258 28.39 -8.54 8.00
C GLY A 258 27.06 -9.25 7.73
N GLU A 259 27.09 -10.56 7.65
CA GLU A 259 25.92 -11.41 7.50
C GLU A 259 25.51 -12.08 8.82
N GLU A 260 24.23 -12.08 9.11
CA GLU A 260 23.63 -12.73 10.27
C GLU A 260 22.47 -13.62 9.86
N THR A 261 22.21 -14.67 10.64
CA THR A 261 21.11 -15.63 10.36
C THR A 261 20.22 -15.76 11.58
N HIS A 262 18.92 -15.51 11.38
CA HIS A 262 17.89 -15.61 12.39
C HIS A 262 16.94 -16.76 12.06
N SER A 263 16.34 -17.40 13.07
CA SER A 263 15.38 -18.49 12.92
C SER A 263 14.08 -18.19 13.66
N PHE A 264 12.95 -18.40 12.98
CA PHE A 264 11.60 -18.11 13.46
C PHE A 264 10.67 -19.30 13.25
N ASP A 265 9.54 -19.31 13.96
CA ASP A 265 8.49 -20.30 13.74
C ASP A 265 7.71 -20.01 12.45
N GLY A 266 7.49 -18.73 12.15
CA GLY A 266 6.79 -18.29 10.93
C GLY A 266 7.42 -17.08 10.27
N LEU A 267 7.02 -16.82 9.03
CA LEU A 267 7.54 -15.77 8.17
C LEU A 267 6.42 -15.13 7.36
N VAL A 268 6.34 -13.79 7.34
CA VAL A 268 5.45 -13.03 6.46
C VAL A 268 6.26 -12.14 5.53
N VAL A 269 6.12 -12.32 4.22
CA VAL A 269 6.81 -11.53 3.19
C VAL A 269 5.96 -10.33 2.79
N CYS A 270 6.40 -9.13 3.18
CA CYS A 270 5.78 -7.82 2.92
C CYS A 270 6.72 -6.89 2.12
N ALA A 271 7.64 -7.46 1.32
CA ALA A 271 8.79 -6.76 0.73
C ALA A 271 8.47 -5.96 -0.56
N GLY A 272 7.20 -5.61 -0.81
CA GLY A 272 6.80 -4.83 -1.97
C GLY A 272 7.33 -5.45 -3.28
N VAL A 273 8.07 -4.67 -4.08
CA VAL A 273 8.63 -5.16 -5.36
C VAL A 273 9.72 -6.23 -5.20
N GLY A 274 10.34 -6.33 -4.01
CA GLY A 274 11.31 -7.39 -3.68
C GLY A 274 10.64 -8.74 -3.39
N SER A 275 9.33 -8.79 -3.16
CA SER A 275 8.62 -10.01 -2.79
C SER A 275 8.71 -11.11 -3.84
N ARG A 276 8.85 -10.76 -5.13
CA ARG A 276 8.99 -11.74 -6.21
C ARG A 276 10.25 -12.60 -6.06
N GLU A 277 11.37 -11.96 -5.78
CA GLU A 277 12.66 -12.64 -5.61
C GLU A 277 12.64 -13.52 -4.36
N LEU A 278 12.19 -12.95 -3.23
CA LEU A 278 12.12 -13.65 -1.95
C LEU A 278 11.14 -14.84 -2.00
N ALA A 279 10.00 -14.71 -2.65
CA ALA A 279 9.06 -15.81 -2.87
C ALA A 279 9.68 -16.93 -3.70
N GLY A 280 10.45 -16.58 -4.74
CA GLY A 280 11.16 -17.56 -5.57
C GLY A 280 12.16 -18.41 -4.77
N GLN A 281 12.82 -17.83 -3.76
CA GLN A 281 13.71 -18.57 -2.84
C GLN A 281 12.96 -19.58 -1.99
N LEU A 282 11.68 -19.33 -1.69
CA LEU A 282 10.78 -20.19 -0.92
C LEU A 282 10.00 -21.20 -1.81
N GLY A 283 10.26 -21.20 -3.12
CA GLY A 283 9.58 -22.06 -4.09
C GLY A 283 8.18 -21.59 -4.48
N ASP A 284 7.82 -20.36 -4.13
CA ASP A 284 6.54 -19.75 -4.47
C ASP A 284 6.66 -18.79 -5.67
N ARG A 285 5.56 -18.66 -6.41
CA ARG A 285 5.44 -17.71 -7.52
C ARG A 285 4.58 -16.50 -7.11
N VAL A 286 5.23 -15.37 -6.90
CA VAL A 286 4.58 -14.07 -6.68
C VAL A 286 5.00 -13.14 -7.80
N ASN A 287 4.16 -12.97 -8.85
CA ASN A 287 4.53 -12.25 -10.07
C ASN A 287 4.32 -10.73 -9.94
N VAL A 288 4.84 -10.14 -8.87
CA VAL A 288 4.84 -8.68 -8.67
C VAL A 288 5.75 -8.02 -9.71
N TYR A 289 5.23 -7.01 -10.42
CA TYR A 289 6.02 -6.17 -11.33
C TYR A 289 6.16 -4.75 -10.75
N PRO A 290 7.36 -4.14 -10.79
CA PRO A 290 7.56 -2.76 -10.36
C PRO A 290 7.00 -1.78 -11.39
N VAL A 291 5.88 -1.12 -11.07
CA VAL A 291 5.30 -0.07 -11.91
C VAL A 291 5.64 1.27 -11.30
N LYS A 292 6.54 2.01 -11.97
CA LYS A 292 7.00 3.30 -11.49
C LYS A 292 5.90 4.35 -11.60
N GLY A 293 5.70 5.11 -10.52
CA GLY A 293 4.85 6.28 -10.46
C GLY A 293 5.64 7.51 -10.04
N TYR A 294 5.10 8.68 -10.37
CA TYR A 294 5.68 9.95 -9.98
C TYR A 294 4.75 10.70 -9.03
N SER A 295 5.33 11.48 -8.15
CA SER A 295 4.61 12.49 -7.39
C SER A 295 5.40 13.77 -7.31
N ILE A 296 4.69 14.86 -7.06
CA ILE A 296 5.26 16.13 -6.67
C ILE A 296 4.63 16.57 -5.36
N THR A 297 5.44 17.21 -4.51
CA THR A 297 4.96 17.95 -3.36
C THR A 297 5.18 19.44 -3.64
N VAL A 298 4.11 20.18 -3.77
CA VAL A 298 4.13 21.64 -3.89
C VAL A 298 4.16 22.22 -2.49
N ASN A 299 5.20 22.97 -2.14
CA ASN A 299 5.31 23.68 -0.87
C ASN A 299 4.51 24.98 -0.96
N LEU A 300 3.49 25.13 -0.13
CA LEU A 300 2.58 26.27 -0.09
C LEU A 300 3.12 27.31 0.90
N LEU A 301 4.10 28.09 0.47
CA LEU A 301 4.87 28.97 1.35
C LEU A 301 4.16 30.27 1.71
N ASP A 302 3.12 30.64 0.95
CA ASP A 302 2.39 31.88 1.13
C ASP A 302 0.89 31.62 1.32
N THR A 303 0.21 32.57 1.97
CA THR A 303 -1.22 32.44 2.29
C THR A 303 -2.10 32.33 1.02
N VAL A 304 -1.70 32.98 -0.10
CA VAL A 304 -2.45 32.92 -1.36
C VAL A 304 -2.43 31.50 -1.89
N SER A 305 -1.25 30.88 -1.99
CA SER A 305 -1.10 29.47 -2.41
C SER A 305 -1.82 28.50 -1.45
N GLN A 306 -1.78 28.77 -0.14
CA GLN A 306 -2.48 27.94 0.86
C GLN A 306 -4.00 28.01 0.69
N GLN A 307 -4.57 29.17 0.39
CA GLN A 307 -6.00 29.35 0.16
C GLN A 307 -6.45 28.83 -1.22
N ALA A 308 -5.56 28.89 -2.23
CA ALA A 308 -5.84 28.44 -3.58
C ALA A 308 -5.68 26.92 -3.79
N ALA A 309 -4.97 26.24 -2.89
CA ALA A 309 -4.79 24.80 -2.98
C ALA A 309 -6.02 24.04 -2.46
N PRO A 310 -6.42 22.92 -3.12
CA PRO A 310 -7.64 22.21 -2.76
C PRO A 310 -7.55 21.62 -1.33
N THR A 311 -8.70 21.55 -0.67
CA THR A 311 -8.88 20.82 0.58
C THR A 311 -9.49 19.45 0.35
N VAL A 312 -10.42 19.34 -0.60
CA VAL A 312 -10.97 18.07 -1.05
C VAL A 312 -10.00 17.40 -2.01
N SER A 313 -9.75 16.15 -1.79
CA SER A 313 -8.89 15.36 -2.68
C SER A 313 -9.57 15.10 -4.03
N LEU A 314 -8.79 15.16 -5.10
CA LEU A 314 -9.26 14.91 -6.45
C LEU A 314 -8.65 13.65 -7.04
N LEU A 315 -9.41 12.99 -7.93
CA LEU A 315 -8.90 12.03 -8.90
C LEU A 315 -9.36 12.47 -10.30
N ASP A 316 -8.40 12.84 -11.14
CA ASP A 316 -8.64 13.15 -12.55
C ASP A 316 -8.51 11.85 -13.37
N ASP A 317 -9.63 11.35 -13.90
CA ASP A 317 -9.64 10.06 -14.61
C ASP A 317 -8.90 10.12 -15.96
N GLU A 318 -8.90 11.28 -16.62
CA GLU A 318 -8.23 11.44 -17.92
C GLU A 318 -6.71 11.42 -17.78
N THR A 319 -6.17 12.17 -16.81
CA THR A 319 -4.73 12.29 -16.57
C THR A 319 -4.19 11.25 -15.59
N LYS A 320 -5.09 10.50 -14.91
CA LYS A 320 -4.76 9.53 -13.86
C LYS A 320 -3.93 10.16 -12.73
N LEU A 321 -4.26 11.41 -12.40
CA LEU A 321 -3.65 12.15 -11.31
C LEU A 321 -4.56 12.16 -10.08
N VAL A 322 -3.94 12.01 -8.92
CA VAL A 322 -4.60 12.09 -7.61
C VAL A 322 -3.95 13.20 -6.78
N THR A 323 -4.72 13.81 -5.89
CA THR A 323 -4.23 14.89 -5.05
C THR A 323 -4.47 14.65 -3.57
N SER A 324 -3.67 15.28 -2.72
CA SER A 324 -3.89 15.32 -1.27
C SER A 324 -3.34 16.59 -0.66
N ARG A 325 -4.12 17.20 0.23
CA ARG A 325 -3.66 18.25 1.11
C ARG A 325 -3.06 17.64 2.36
N LEU A 326 -1.77 17.89 2.61
CA LEU A 326 -1.03 17.35 3.75
C LEU A 326 -0.64 18.50 4.68
N GLY A 327 -1.30 18.62 5.82
CA GLY A 327 -1.19 19.77 6.70
C GLY A 327 -1.68 21.06 6.04
N VAL A 328 -1.08 22.20 6.40
CA VAL A 328 -1.44 23.53 5.87
C VAL A 328 -0.56 23.96 4.71
N ASP A 329 0.63 23.41 4.60
CA ASP A 329 1.75 23.89 3.80
C ASP A 329 2.18 22.96 2.66
N ARG A 330 1.56 21.78 2.51
CA ARG A 330 1.92 20.80 1.48
C ARG A 330 0.73 20.37 0.64
N PHE A 331 0.89 20.46 -0.67
CA PHE A 331 -0.06 19.95 -1.65
C PHE A 331 0.62 18.90 -2.51
N ARG A 332 0.16 17.65 -2.41
CA ARG A 332 0.70 16.53 -3.15
C ARG A 332 -0.13 16.22 -4.38
N VAL A 333 0.55 16.01 -5.51
CA VAL A 333 -0.05 15.48 -6.74
C VAL A 333 0.74 14.26 -7.16
N ALA A 334 0.07 13.15 -7.42
CA ALA A 334 0.71 11.90 -7.79
C ALA A 334 -0.05 11.22 -8.92
N GLY A 335 0.67 10.44 -9.73
CA GLY A 335 0.02 9.70 -10.81
C GLY A 335 1.02 9.02 -11.72
N THR A 336 0.62 8.81 -12.94
CA THR A 336 1.33 8.15 -14.02
C THR A 336 1.77 6.72 -13.70
N ALA A 337 2.04 5.94 -14.73
CA ALA A 337 2.54 4.57 -14.61
C ALA A 337 3.60 4.33 -15.68
N GLU A 338 4.73 3.74 -15.29
CA GLU A 338 5.81 3.43 -16.19
C GLU A 338 6.32 2.00 -15.96
N PHE A 339 6.19 1.14 -16.98
CA PHE A 339 6.69 -0.23 -16.98
C PHE A 339 8.15 -0.24 -17.43
N ASN A 340 9.07 0.05 -16.52
CA ASN A 340 10.50 0.20 -16.78
C ASN A 340 11.38 -0.58 -15.79
N GLY A 341 10.87 -1.69 -15.26
CA GLY A 341 11.58 -2.50 -14.27
C GLY A 341 11.92 -1.70 -13.02
N PHE A 342 13.10 -1.92 -12.47
CA PHE A 342 13.56 -1.28 -11.23
C PHE A 342 14.16 0.12 -11.42
N ASN A 343 13.97 0.75 -12.60
CA ASN A 343 14.47 2.10 -12.84
C ASN A 343 13.79 3.13 -11.91
N ARG A 344 14.60 3.93 -11.22
CA ARG A 344 14.17 4.94 -10.25
C ARG A 344 14.51 6.38 -10.65
N ASP A 345 14.98 6.59 -11.88
CA ASP A 345 15.33 7.94 -12.33
C ASP A 345 14.10 8.84 -12.36
N ILE A 346 14.23 10.03 -11.80
CA ILE A 346 13.22 11.07 -11.87
C ILE A 346 13.45 11.85 -13.17
N ARG A 347 12.51 11.71 -14.11
CA ARG A 347 12.59 12.34 -15.42
C ARG A 347 11.76 13.62 -15.44
N ALA A 348 12.36 14.71 -15.91
CA ALA A 348 11.70 16.03 -15.97
C ALA A 348 10.46 16.02 -16.90
N ASP A 349 10.50 15.27 -18.02
CA ASP A 349 9.37 15.12 -18.95
C ASP A 349 8.18 14.36 -18.33
N ARG A 350 8.40 13.63 -17.22
CA ARG A 350 7.35 12.93 -16.46
C ARG A 350 6.85 13.73 -15.27
N VAL A 351 7.65 14.66 -14.76
CA VAL A 351 7.28 15.60 -13.67
C VAL A 351 6.48 16.79 -14.21
N ARG A 352 6.89 17.35 -15.35
CA ARG A 352 6.24 18.51 -15.97
C ARG A 352 4.72 18.38 -16.12
N PRO A 353 4.13 17.26 -16.61
CA PRO A 353 2.68 17.13 -16.72
C PRO A 353 1.94 17.29 -15.39
N LEU A 354 2.56 16.90 -14.26
CA LEU A 354 1.96 17.08 -12.93
C LEU A 354 1.94 18.57 -12.53
N VAL A 355 3.02 19.28 -12.82
CA VAL A 355 3.13 20.73 -12.57
C VAL A 355 2.16 21.51 -13.46
N ASP A 356 2.09 21.17 -14.76
CA ASP A 356 1.19 21.79 -15.72
C ASP A 356 -0.28 21.59 -15.30
N TRP A 357 -0.61 20.40 -14.81
CA TRP A 357 -1.95 20.10 -14.28
C TRP A 357 -2.29 20.96 -13.07
N VAL A 358 -1.35 21.16 -12.13
CA VAL A 358 -1.55 22.07 -10.98
C VAL A 358 -1.82 23.50 -11.47
N ASN A 359 -1.00 24.00 -12.38
CA ASN A 359 -1.16 25.36 -12.92
C ASN A 359 -2.51 25.55 -13.66
N GLN A 360 -3.00 24.49 -14.32
CA GLN A 360 -4.27 24.53 -15.03
C GLN A 360 -5.48 24.45 -14.08
N CYS A 361 -5.45 23.54 -13.09
CA CYS A 361 -6.58 23.29 -12.21
C CYS A 361 -6.63 24.22 -10.99
N PHE A 362 -5.47 24.75 -10.58
CA PHE A 362 -5.30 25.61 -9.40
C PHE A 362 -4.37 26.79 -9.70
N PRO A 363 -4.78 27.73 -10.56
CA PRO A 363 -3.90 28.80 -11.04
C PRO A 363 -3.40 29.76 -9.96
N GLY A 364 -4.03 29.77 -8.78
CA GLY A 364 -3.56 30.53 -7.61
C GLY A 364 -2.46 29.85 -6.80
N VAL A 365 -2.12 28.59 -7.10
CA VAL A 365 -1.07 27.86 -6.39
C VAL A 365 0.28 28.12 -7.05
N SER A 366 1.26 28.61 -6.28
CA SER A 366 2.63 28.78 -6.76
C SER A 366 3.35 27.45 -6.89
N THR A 367 3.76 27.08 -8.09
CA THR A 367 4.58 25.89 -8.38
C THR A 367 6.09 26.18 -8.42
N ARG A 368 6.56 27.27 -7.81
CA ARG A 368 7.98 27.63 -7.78
C ARG A 368 8.82 26.68 -6.94
N GLN A 369 8.23 26.10 -5.90
CA GLN A 369 8.89 25.12 -5.03
C GLN A 369 8.17 23.77 -5.07
N VAL A 370 8.66 22.91 -5.94
CA VAL A 370 8.14 21.57 -6.17
C VAL A 370 9.22 20.55 -5.87
N VAL A 371 8.91 19.57 -5.03
CA VAL A 371 9.79 18.45 -4.71
C VAL A 371 9.28 17.22 -5.46
N PRO A 372 9.97 16.77 -6.52
CA PRO A 372 9.59 15.57 -7.23
C PRO A 372 10.05 14.30 -6.50
N TRP A 373 9.28 13.25 -6.65
CA TRP A 373 9.59 11.93 -6.12
C TRP A 373 9.11 10.82 -7.05
N THR A 374 9.70 9.64 -6.94
CA THR A 374 9.28 8.45 -7.67
C THR A 374 9.29 7.22 -6.77
N GLY A 375 8.37 6.29 -7.02
CA GLY A 375 8.30 5.01 -6.31
C GLY A 375 7.82 3.89 -7.21
N LEU A 376 8.14 2.66 -6.81
CA LEU A 376 7.80 1.45 -7.54
C LEU A 376 6.59 0.77 -6.90
N ARG A 377 5.42 0.87 -7.53
CA ARG A 377 4.21 0.17 -7.08
C ARG A 377 4.38 -1.34 -7.30
N PRO A 378 4.17 -2.16 -6.27
CA PRO A 378 4.25 -3.62 -6.39
C PRO A 378 2.95 -4.16 -7.01
N MET A 379 2.89 -4.21 -8.36
CA MET A 379 1.66 -4.56 -9.07
C MET A 379 1.58 -6.06 -9.34
N MET A 380 0.53 -6.71 -8.84
CA MET A 380 0.14 -8.05 -9.28
C MET A 380 -0.58 -7.99 -10.63
N PRO A 381 -0.50 -9.04 -11.46
CA PRO A 381 -1.12 -9.04 -12.78
C PRO A 381 -2.66 -8.95 -12.75
N ASP A 382 -3.29 -9.57 -11.76
CA ASP A 382 -4.74 -9.56 -11.53
C ASP A 382 -5.22 -8.35 -10.72
N MET A 383 -4.28 -7.46 -10.30
CA MET A 383 -4.49 -6.28 -9.48
C MET A 383 -4.92 -6.58 -8.03
N MET A 384 -4.99 -7.86 -7.64
CA MET A 384 -5.30 -8.28 -6.27
C MET A 384 -4.01 -8.47 -5.46
N PRO A 385 -3.97 -8.10 -4.18
CA PRO A 385 -2.82 -8.40 -3.34
C PRO A 385 -2.67 -9.92 -3.13
N ARG A 386 -1.44 -10.38 -3.07
CA ARG A 386 -1.13 -11.74 -2.63
C ARG A 386 -1.16 -11.77 -1.10
N ILE A 387 -2.20 -12.39 -0.56
CA ILE A 387 -2.45 -12.55 0.88
C ILE A 387 -2.44 -14.04 1.20
N GLY A 388 -1.94 -14.40 2.37
CA GLY A 388 -2.08 -15.72 2.95
C GLY A 388 -0.93 -16.68 2.75
N GLN A 389 -1.16 -17.94 3.09
CA GLN A 389 -0.15 -18.99 3.19
C GLN A 389 0.49 -19.32 1.84
N GLY A 390 1.80 -19.54 1.84
CA GLY A 390 2.60 -20.02 0.73
C GLY A 390 2.65 -21.54 0.63
N ARG A 391 3.66 -22.05 -0.07
CA ARG A 391 3.91 -23.48 -0.23
C ARG A 391 4.28 -24.15 1.11
N HIS A 392 5.07 -23.47 1.94
CA HIS A 392 5.41 -23.95 3.29
C HIS A 392 4.36 -23.48 4.28
N ALA A 393 3.98 -24.37 5.20
CA ALA A 393 2.91 -24.15 6.17
C ALA A 393 3.14 -22.94 7.10
N ASN A 394 4.40 -22.55 7.30
CA ASN A 394 4.81 -21.43 8.15
C ASN A 394 5.28 -20.20 7.37
N VAL A 395 4.99 -20.12 6.06
CA VAL A 395 5.33 -18.98 5.21
C VAL A 395 4.06 -18.32 4.71
N PHE A 396 3.98 -17.01 4.87
CA PHE A 396 2.83 -16.19 4.48
C PHE A 396 3.26 -14.99 3.65
N TYR A 397 2.31 -14.41 2.93
CA TYR A 397 2.49 -13.25 2.08
C TYR A 397 1.47 -12.16 2.43
N ASN A 398 1.90 -10.93 2.44
CA ASN A 398 1.05 -9.73 2.45
C ASN A 398 1.69 -8.67 1.55
N THR A 399 1.54 -8.82 0.22
CA THR A 399 2.28 -8.06 -0.77
C THR A 399 1.50 -7.87 -2.07
N GLY A 400 2.06 -7.07 -2.99
CA GLY A 400 1.46 -6.95 -4.33
C GLY A 400 0.25 -6.03 -4.40
N HIS A 401 0.05 -5.12 -3.46
CA HIS A 401 -1.13 -4.24 -3.34
C HIS A 401 -1.26 -3.16 -4.43
N GLY A 402 -0.30 -3.06 -5.32
CA GLY A 402 -0.33 -2.10 -6.42
C GLY A 402 -0.42 -0.65 -5.95
N HIS A 403 -1.41 0.07 -6.46
CA HIS A 403 -1.63 1.48 -6.12
C HIS A 403 -2.49 1.70 -4.86
N LEU A 404 -3.06 0.63 -4.29
CA LEU A 404 -3.96 0.69 -3.13
C LEU A 404 -3.31 0.18 -1.83
N GLY A 405 -1.97 0.07 -1.78
CA GLY A 405 -1.28 -0.51 -0.65
C GLY A 405 -1.67 0.09 0.70
N TRP A 406 -1.81 1.40 0.79
CA TRP A 406 -2.28 2.03 2.01
C TRP A 406 -3.77 1.76 2.29
N THR A 407 -4.60 1.96 1.27
CA THR A 407 -6.05 1.76 1.38
C THR A 407 -6.44 0.36 1.85
N LEU A 408 -5.67 -0.67 1.47
CA LEU A 408 -5.98 -2.08 1.78
C LEU A 408 -5.21 -2.62 3.00
N SER A 409 -4.12 -1.96 3.42
CA SER A 409 -3.09 -2.52 4.31
C SER A 409 -3.64 -3.08 5.62
N ALA A 410 -4.56 -2.38 6.27
CA ALA A 410 -5.08 -2.78 7.58
C ALA A 410 -5.96 -4.04 7.49
N ALA A 411 -6.82 -4.17 6.45
CA ALA A 411 -7.61 -5.38 6.28
C ALA A 411 -6.75 -6.58 5.89
N THR A 412 -5.79 -6.38 4.98
CA THR A 412 -4.91 -7.47 4.56
C THR A 412 -3.97 -7.94 5.67
N ALA A 413 -3.56 -7.04 6.56
CA ALA A 413 -2.80 -7.38 7.77
C ALA A 413 -3.63 -8.23 8.74
N GLU A 414 -4.88 -7.86 8.99
CA GLU A 414 -5.79 -8.64 9.84
C GLU A 414 -6.06 -10.04 9.24
N LEU A 415 -6.27 -10.14 7.92
CA LEU A 415 -6.46 -11.43 7.24
C LEU A 415 -5.24 -12.33 7.39
N VAL A 416 -4.04 -11.81 7.11
CA VAL A 416 -2.80 -12.60 7.27
C VAL A 416 -2.56 -12.98 8.71
N ALA A 417 -2.80 -12.09 9.67
CA ALA A 417 -2.65 -12.41 11.08
C ALA A 417 -3.62 -13.52 11.53
N THR A 418 -4.85 -13.55 10.99
CA THR A 418 -5.81 -14.63 11.22
C THR A 418 -5.33 -15.95 10.62
N GLU A 419 -4.76 -15.95 9.41
CA GLU A 419 -4.21 -17.16 8.79
C GLU A 419 -2.98 -17.72 9.56
N VAL A 420 -2.12 -16.82 10.08
CA VAL A 420 -0.99 -17.22 10.95
C VAL A 420 -1.51 -17.89 12.22
N GLU A 421 -2.55 -17.35 12.84
CA GLU A 421 -3.18 -17.91 14.05
C GLU A 421 -3.76 -19.29 13.78
N GLN A 422 -4.54 -19.47 12.70
CA GLN A 422 -5.11 -20.75 12.29
C GLN A 422 -4.04 -21.79 11.99
N ALA A 423 -2.95 -21.42 11.31
CA ALA A 423 -1.83 -22.32 11.05
C ALA A 423 -1.13 -22.75 12.34
N GLY A 424 -0.96 -21.85 13.31
CA GLY A 424 -0.42 -22.14 14.63
C GLY A 424 -1.27 -23.16 15.39
N GLU A 425 -2.60 -23.06 15.34
CA GLU A 425 -3.53 -24.01 15.95
C GLU A 425 -3.43 -25.41 15.34
N VAL A 426 -3.34 -25.51 14.01
CA VAL A 426 -3.18 -26.79 13.31
C VAL A 426 -1.87 -27.50 13.73
N HIS A 427 -0.77 -26.74 13.85
CA HIS A 427 0.51 -27.28 14.32
C HIS A 427 0.42 -27.78 15.75
N ARG A 428 -0.27 -27.04 16.64
CA ARG A 428 -0.50 -27.46 18.03
C ARG A 428 -1.24 -28.80 18.12
N HIS A 429 -2.34 -28.95 17.39
CA HIS A 429 -3.13 -30.18 17.40
C HIS A 429 -2.32 -31.37 16.89
N ARG A 430 -1.50 -31.23 15.86
CA ARG A 430 -0.62 -32.31 15.37
C ARG A 430 0.41 -32.71 16.41
N ALA A 431 1.06 -31.76 17.09
CA ALA A 431 2.06 -32.08 18.11
C ALA A 431 1.43 -32.79 19.31
N LEU A 432 0.26 -32.39 19.79
CA LEU A 432 -0.46 -33.06 20.87
C LEU A 432 -0.90 -34.47 20.48
N SER A 433 -1.35 -34.67 19.25
CA SER A 433 -1.74 -35.97 18.72
C SER A 433 -0.53 -36.96 18.64
N LEU A 434 0.64 -36.47 18.26
CA LEU A 434 1.87 -37.27 18.25
C LEU A 434 2.36 -37.61 19.67
N ALA A 435 2.25 -36.67 20.61
CA ALA A 435 2.62 -36.89 22.01
C ALA A 435 1.68 -37.86 22.75
N SER A 436 0.42 -37.98 22.32
CA SER A 436 -0.55 -38.94 22.89
C SER A 436 -0.45 -40.37 22.34
N THR A 437 0.41 -40.57 21.34
CA THR A 437 0.59 -41.88 20.66
C THR A 437 1.88 -42.60 21.13
N VAL A 438 2.67 -41.96 22.01
CA VAL A 438 3.87 -42.51 22.69
C VAL A 438 3.52 -42.81 24.15
#